data_dd1cc2c619afc7910ce1cd3687c7d4b7
#
_entry.id   dd1cc2c619afc7910ce1cd3687c7d4b7
#
_cell.length_a   1.000
_cell.length_b   1.000
_cell.length_c   1.000
_cell.angle_alpha   90.00
_cell.angle_beta   90.00
_cell.angle_gamma   90.00
#
_symmetry.space_group_name_H-M   'P 1'
#
loop_
_entity.id
_entity.type
_entity.pdbx_description
1 polymer ?
#
loop_
_entity_poly.entity_id
_entity_poly.type
_entity_poly.pdbx_seq_one_letter_code
_entity_poly.pdbx_strand_id
1 'polypeptide(L)'
;TEEFDLAIIPNPQGVVNLGERGYLHSVSTALSDEVLNQNYSKHLQEITTSQKDKINYGVLFRLIPNSLIWYDVDKYERLGSPNFESFEDMISFTKQYSSFDNPLWCMDIESGASTGWIATNWLEDLILHEYGPDIYDDWFKQIITSQNNEITLSILNIGKLIFDENAVYGGNQRIISKEFRNNYRNLLDEDNSCVFSWSGHFASMYFPSDKSYEYDYDFFKFPSKSNKNAMVGIGDSLVILNESNKSIEVFRSLVDDNFGQSWISKRDSAFISGNKNSNIEKIENKMLLKETLLVRNALNEGLFRYDASELMERRIGADHLLYALKKYISLGSEFINEVTEELDSKY
;
A
#
# COMPACT_ATOMS: atom_id res chain seq x y z
N THR A 1 27.70 13.84 -20.47
CA THR A 1 26.60 13.14 -19.78
C THR A 1 27.16 12.62 -18.48
N GLU A 2 26.61 13.03 -17.35
CA GLU A 2 26.97 12.45 -16.07
C GLU A 2 26.54 10.98 -16.08
N GLU A 3 27.46 10.08 -15.79
CA GLU A 3 27.20 8.66 -15.64
C GLU A 3 26.88 8.39 -14.16
N PHE A 4 25.71 7.83 -13.91
CA PHE A 4 25.31 7.40 -12.55
C PHE A 4 25.69 5.95 -12.36
N ASP A 5 26.20 5.60 -11.17
CA ASP A 5 26.56 4.23 -10.83
C ASP A 5 25.38 3.43 -10.26
N LEU A 6 24.55 4.07 -9.46
CA LEU A 6 23.38 3.50 -8.80
C LEU A 6 22.17 4.40 -9.00
N ALA A 7 20.98 3.81 -8.95
CA ALA A 7 19.72 4.56 -8.93
C ALA A 7 18.71 3.93 -7.99
N ILE A 8 17.74 4.75 -7.58
CA ILE A 8 16.54 4.31 -6.86
C ILE A 8 15.35 4.47 -7.80
N ILE A 9 14.64 3.37 -8.05
CA ILE A 9 13.51 3.29 -8.99
C ILE A 9 12.26 2.87 -8.22
N PRO A 10 11.18 3.67 -8.27
CA PRO A 10 9.98 3.40 -7.46
C PRO A 10 9.10 2.26 -7.98
N ASN A 11 9.30 1.80 -9.22
CA ASN A 11 8.44 0.82 -9.87
C ASN A 11 9.22 -0.45 -10.23
N PRO A 12 8.92 -1.63 -9.60
CA PRO A 12 9.62 -2.88 -9.88
C PRO A 12 9.50 -3.35 -11.33
N GLN A 13 8.35 -3.14 -11.99
CA GLN A 13 8.19 -3.46 -13.42
C GLN A 13 9.14 -2.62 -14.27
N GLY A 14 9.38 -1.36 -13.90
CA GLY A 14 10.38 -0.49 -14.53
C GLY A 14 11.80 -1.03 -14.36
N VAL A 15 12.12 -1.58 -13.18
CA VAL A 15 13.42 -2.25 -12.92
C VAL A 15 13.61 -3.43 -13.86
N VAL A 16 12.64 -4.33 -13.96
CA VAL A 16 12.69 -5.49 -14.87
C VAL A 16 12.86 -5.04 -16.32
N ASN A 17 12.05 -4.08 -16.78
CA ASN A 17 12.10 -3.57 -18.15
C ASN A 17 13.46 -2.93 -18.51
N LEU A 18 14.07 -2.20 -17.59
CA LEU A 18 15.40 -1.61 -17.78
C LEU A 18 16.48 -2.69 -17.79
N GLY A 19 16.39 -3.68 -16.91
CA GLY A 19 17.30 -4.82 -16.85
C GLY A 19 17.29 -5.62 -18.16
N GLU A 20 16.13 -5.99 -18.67
CA GLU A 20 15.96 -6.73 -19.93
C GLU A 20 16.48 -5.99 -21.18
N ARG A 21 16.54 -4.66 -21.09
CA ARG A 21 17.14 -3.80 -22.13
C ARG A 21 18.64 -3.62 -21.98
N GLY A 22 19.26 -4.22 -20.93
CA GLY A 22 20.69 -4.14 -20.68
C GLY A 22 21.17 -2.82 -20.04
N TYR A 23 20.27 -2.05 -19.41
CA TYR A 23 20.64 -0.83 -18.70
C TYR A 23 21.00 -1.07 -17.23
N LEU A 24 20.70 -2.25 -16.68
CA LEU A 24 20.98 -2.61 -15.29
C LEU A 24 21.85 -3.86 -15.23
N HIS A 25 22.68 -3.91 -14.20
CA HIS A 25 23.46 -5.09 -13.85
C HIS A 25 22.73 -5.96 -12.83
N SER A 26 23.06 -7.26 -12.81
CA SER A 26 22.51 -8.21 -11.84
C SER A 26 22.89 -7.84 -10.41
N VAL A 27 21.95 -7.94 -9.50
CA VAL A 27 22.19 -7.79 -8.05
C VAL A 27 23.20 -8.84 -7.53
N SER A 28 23.30 -10.00 -8.19
CA SER A 28 24.25 -11.06 -7.82
C SER A 28 25.71 -10.65 -7.89
N THR A 29 26.04 -9.55 -8.59
CA THR A 29 27.39 -8.97 -8.56
C THR A 29 27.75 -8.33 -7.23
N ALA A 30 26.73 -7.90 -6.48
CA ALA A 30 26.90 -7.25 -5.17
C ALA A 30 26.51 -8.16 -3.99
N LEU A 31 25.48 -8.96 -4.11
CA LEU A 31 24.93 -9.80 -3.02
C LEU A 31 24.87 -11.25 -3.46
N SER A 32 25.24 -12.17 -2.54
CA SER A 32 25.03 -13.61 -2.77
C SER A 32 23.54 -13.97 -2.60
N ASP A 33 23.13 -15.10 -3.21
CA ASP A 33 21.79 -15.65 -3.03
C ASP A 33 21.45 -15.91 -1.56
N GLU A 34 22.45 -16.30 -0.76
CA GLU A 34 22.30 -16.51 0.69
C GLU A 34 21.86 -15.21 1.38
N VAL A 35 22.56 -14.09 1.12
CA VAL A 35 22.23 -12.77 1.69
C VAL A 35 20.86 -12.29 1.21
N LEU A 36 20.55 -12.46 -0.09
CA LEU A 36 19.24 -12.10 -0.64
C LEU A 36 18.13 -12.88 0.07
N ASN A 37 18.24 -14.18 0.20
CA ASN A 37 17.22 -15.04 0.83
C ASN A 37 17.08 -14.77 2.34
N GLN A 38 18.17 -14.42 3.00
CA GLN A 38 18.17 -14.07 4.41
C GLN A 38 17.48 -12.74 4.67
N ASN A 39 17.72 -11.72 3.84
CA ASN A 39 17.36 -10.34 4.11
C ASN A 39 16.06 -9.89 3.43
N TYR A 40 15.68 -10.51 2.33
CA TYR A 40 14.48 -10.11 1.56
C TYR A 40 13.47 -11.26 1.47
N SER A 41 12.18 -10.93 1.52
CA SER A 41 11.15 -11.93 1.30
C SER A 41 11.18 -12.43 -0.17
N LYS A 42 10.68 -13.65 -0.38
CA LYS A 42 10.64 -14.24 -1.73
C LYS A 42 9.87 -13.37 -2.72
N HIS A 43 8.71 -12.84 -2.31
CA HIS A 43 7.92 -11.95 -3.15
C HIS A 43 8.71 -10.70 -3.60
N LEU A 44 9.43 -10.03 -2.68
CA LEU A 44 10.22 -8.84 -3.02
C LEU A 44 11.37 -9.14 -4.01
N GLN A 45 11.92 -10.33 -3.94
CA GLN A 45 12.93 -10.77 -4.92
C GLN A 45 12.29 -11.07 -6.29
N GLU A 46 11.13 -11.75 -6.30
CA GLU A 46 10.43 -12.14 -7.52
C GLU A 46 10.00 -10.94 -8.36
N ILE A 47 9.49 -9.88 -7.75
CA ILE A 47 8.98 -8.69 -8.47
C ILE A 47 10.08 -7.85 -9.13
N THR A 48 11.35 -8.02 -8.73
CA THR A 48 12.52 -7.38 -9.35
C THR A 48 13.33 -8.35 -10.24
N THR A 49 12.84 -9.58 -10.39
CA THR A 49 13.45 -10.63 -11.21
C THR A 49 12.72 -10.76 -12.54
N SER A 50 13.46 -10.65 -13.64
CA SER A 50 12.91 -10.87 -14.98
C SER A 50 12.48 -12.32 -15.19
N GLN A 51 11.29 -12.52 -15.72
CA GLN A 51 10.82 -13.85 -16.10
C GLN A 51 11.50 -14.39 -17.36
N LYS A 52 12.09 -13.50 -18.19
CA LYS A 52 12.74 -13.84 -19.44
C LYS A 52 14.13 -14.46 -19.27
N ASP A 53 14.99 -13.82 -18.47
CA ASP A 53 16.38 -14.22 -18.28
C ASP A 53 16.68 -14.74 -16.85
N LYS A 54 15.71 -14.66 -15.95
CA LYS A 54 15.80 -15.10 -14.54
C LYS A 54 16.82 -14.31 -13.72
N ILE A 55 17.16 -13.09 -14.16
CA ILE A 55 18.10 -12.21 -13.47
C ILE A 55 17.33 -11.27 -12.54
N ASN A 56 17.79 -11.16 -11.30
CA ASN A 56 17.33 -10.14 -10.36
C ASN A 56 18.12 -8.84 -10.60
N TYR A 57 17.39 -7.76 -10.92
CA TYR A 57 17.96 -6.45 -11.28
C TYR A 57 17.87 -5.39 -10.19
N GLY A 58 17.24 -5.67 -9.05
CA GLY A 58 17.10 -4.70 -7.96
C GLY A 58 16.74 -5.32 -6.63
N VAL A 59 16.92 -4.57 -5.56
CA VAL A 59 16.42 -4.92 -4.23
C VAL A 59 15.52 -3.81 -3.69
N LEU A 60 14.44 -4.17 -3.02
CA LEU A 60 13.55 -3.19 -2.39
C LEU A 60 14.32 -2.51 -1.25
N PHE A 61 14.72 -1.27 -1.50
CA PHE A 61 15.51 -0.45 -0.60
C PHE A 61 14.67 0.15 0.53
N ARG A 62 13.50 0.65 0.16
CA ARG A 62 12.53 1.28 1.07
C ARG A 62 11.14 0.73 0.81
N LEU A 63 10.36 0.54 1.87
CA LEU A 63 8.96 0.16 1.80
C LEU A 63 8.05 1.21 2.44
N ILE A 64 6.82 1.29 1.97
CA ILE A 64 5.77 2.19 2.43
C ILE A 64 4.49 1.36 2.57
N PRO A 65 3.98 1.12 3.79
CA PRO A 65 2.75 0.35 3.99
C PRO A 65 1.51 1.13 3.58
N ASN A 66 0.53 0.42 2.97
CA ASN A 66 -0.76 0.97 2.53
C ASN A 66 -1.95 0.47 3.34
N SER A 67 -1.85 -0.70 3.98
CA SER A 67 -2.95 -1.38 4.68
C SER A 67 -3.20 -0.80 6.09
N LEU A 68 -3.51 0.50 6.19
CA LEU A 68 -3.71 1.20 7.45
C LEU A 68 -5.09 1.86 7.52
N ILE A 69 -5.70 1.82 8.71
CA ILE A 69 -6.90 2.59 9.05
C ILE A 69 -6.50 3.63 10.08
N TRP A 70 -6.45 4.87 9.64
CA TRP A 70 -6.18 6.04 10.49
C TRP A 70 -7.43 6.49 11.22
N TYR A 71 -7.28 6.98 12.44
CA TYR A 71 -8.40 7.46 13.23
C TYR A 71 -8.03 8.66 14.11
N ASP A 72 -9.05 9.48 14.41
CA ASP A 72 -9.01 10.50 15.45
C ASP A 72 -9.15 9.82 16.81
N VAL A 73 -8.19 10.07 17.72
CA VAL A 73 -8.09 9.37 19.01
C VAL A 73 -9.30 9.67 19.88
N ASP A 74 -9.67 10.94 20.04
CA ASP A 74 -10.78 11.35 20.89
C ASP A 74 -12.12 10.82 20.38
N LYS A 75 -12.36 10.84 19.06
CA LYS A 75 -13.59 10.32 18.46
C LYS A 75 -13.65 8.80 18.56
N TYR A 76 -12.52 8.12 18.37
CA TYR A 76 -12.41 6.67 18.50
C TYR A 76 -12.68 6.19 19.92
N GLU A 77 -12.14 6.90 20.93
CA GLU A 77 -12.41 6.61 22.35
C GLU A 77 -13.87 6.82 22.72
N ARG A 78 -14.51 7.88 22.21
CA ARG A 78 -15.96 8.09 22.40
C ARG A 78 -16.82 6.98 21.82
N LEU A 79 -16.35 6.26 20.79
CA LEU A 79 -16.99 5.07 20.22
C LEU A 79 -16.67 3.79 20.98
N GLY A 80 -15.93 3.86 22.09
CA GLY A 80 -15.56 2.72 22.94
C GLY A 80 -14.33 1.97 22.48
N SER A 81 -13.46 2.59 21.67
CA SER A 81 -12.22 2.01 21.16
C SER A 81 -12.42 0.64 20.50
N PRO A 82 -13.25 0.53 19.46
CA PRO A 82 -13.63 -0.75 18.87
C PRO A 82 -12.42 -1.50 18.32
N ASN A 83 -12.34 -2.80 18.58
CA ASN A 83 -11.34 -3.68 17.99
C ASN A 83 -12.00 -4.52 16.90
N PHE A 84 -11.46 -4.46 15.70
CA PHE A 84 -11.98 -5.18 14.54
C PHE A 84 -11.10 -6.38 14.19
N GLU A 85 -11.71 -7.54 14.02
CA GLU A 85 -11.03 -8.76 13.59
C GLU A 85 -11.15 -8.99 12.07
N SER A 86 -12.10 -8.31 11.40
CA SER A 86 -12.36 -8.43 9.97
C SER A 86 -12.97 -7.16 9.40
N PHE A 87 -12.96 -7.05 8.06
CA PHE A 87 -13.67 -5.99 7.35
C PHE A 87 -15.19 -6.02 7.62
N GLU A 88 -15.80 -7.20 7.71
CA GLU A 88 -17.22 -7.33 8.02
C GLU A 88 -17.57 -6.81 9.43
N ASP A 89 -16.66 -6.94 10.40
CA ASP A 89 -16.83 -6.33 11.72
C ASP A 89 -16.84 -4.79 11.63
N MET A 90 -15.94 -4.20 10.78
CA MET A 90 -15.95 -2.76 10.52
C MET A 90 -17.24 -2.30 9.83
N ILE A 91 -17.74 -3.04 8.84
CA ILE A 91 -19.02 -2.75 8.18
C ILE A 91 -20.19 -2.81 9.17
N SER A 92 -20.24 -3.85 9.99
CA SER A 92 -21.29 -4.02 11.01
C SER A 92 -21.27 -2.89 12.04
N PHE A 93 -20.09 -2.51 12.50
CA PHE A 93 -19.89 -1.39 13.38
C PHE A 93 -20.32 -0.07 12.74
N THR A 94 -19.91 0.16 11.49
CA THR A 94 -20.29 1.35 10.73
C THR A 94 -21.81 1.47 10.65
N LYS A 95 -22.51 0.41 10.24
CA LYS A 95 -23.98 0.42 10.14
C LYS A 95 -24.67 0.69 11.48
N GLN A 96 -24.07 0.28 12.59
CA GLN A 96 -24.63 0.48 13.93
C GLN A 96 -24.45 1.92 14.43
N TYR A 97 -23.30 2.54 14.16
CA TYR A 97 -22.88 3.80 14.80
C TYR A 97 -22.88 5.01 13.86
N SER A 98 -22.92 4.83 12.54
CA SER A 98 -23.00 5.94 11.61
C SER A 98 -24.44 6.44 11.43
N SER A 99 -24.58 7.71 11.11
CA SER A 99 -25.83 8.34 10.67
C SER A 99 -25.49 9.43 9.64
N PHE A 100 -26.50 9.95 8.96
CA PHE A 100 -26.33 11.03 8.01
C PHE A 100 -25.60 12.25 8.60
N ASP A 101 -25.92 12.61 9.85
CA ASP A 101 -25.28 13.71 10.56
C ASP A 101 -23.94 13.33 11.22
N ASN A 102 -23.65 12.03 11.35
CA ASN A 102 -22.43 11.50 11.96
C ASN A 102 -21.85 10.33 11.15
N PRO A 103 -21.39 10.57 9.93
CA PRO A 103 -20.72 9.55 9.12
C PRO A 103 -19.35 9.21 9.72
N LEU A 104 -18.97 7.94 9.67
CA LEU A 104 -17.73 7.50 10.34
C LEU A 104 -16.49 7.58 9.43
N TRP A 105 -16.65 7.65 8.09
CA TRP A 105 -15.54 7.50 7.16
C TRP A 105 -15.26 8.75 6.34
N CYS A 106 -13.98 9.16 6.29
CA CYS A 106 -13.43 10.12 5.35
C CYS A 106 -12.74 9.36 4.20
N MET A 107 -13.31 9.43 2.96
CA MET A 107 -12.89 8.56 1.84
C MET A 107 -12.74 9.31 0.50
N ASP A 108 -12.35 10.57 0.50
CA ASP A 108 -12.09 11.33 -0.74
C ASP A 108 -10.91 10.72 -1.52
N ILE A 109 -11.01 10.60 -2.85
CA ILE A 109 -9.97 9.97 -3.71
C ILE A 109 -9.56 10.80 -4.92
N GLU A 110 -10.12 12.03 -5.09
CA GLU A 110 -9.74 12.86 -6.23
C GLU A 110 -8.23 13.18 -6.17
N SER A 111 -7.54 13.02 -7.29
CA SER A 111 -6.11 13.25 -7.46
C SER A 111 -5.77 13.57 -8.93
N GLY A 112 -6.57 14.41 -9.59
CA GLY A 112 -6.39 14.76 -11.00
C GLY A 112 -6.43 13.54 -11.92
N ALA A 113 -5.40 13.37 -12.74
CA ALA A 113 -5.28 12.24 -13.68
C ALA A 113 -5.15 10.87 -12.98
N SER A 114 -4.70 10.86 -11.72
CA SER A 114 -4.51 9.63 -10.94
C SER A 114 -5.67 9.34 -10.00
N THR A 115 -6.82 10.02 -10.16
CA THR A 115 -8.03 9.75 -9.36
C THR A 115 -8.39 8.27 -9.43
N GLY A 116 -8.50 7.62 -8.27
CA GLY A 116 -8.80 6.18 -8.16
C GLY A 116 -7.68 5.35 -7.54
N TRP A 117 -6.43 5.84 -7.50
CA TRP A 117 -5.30 5.06 -6.97
C TRP A 117 -5.46 4.65 -5.49
N ILE A 118 -6.18 5.44 -4.68
CA ILE A 118 -6.49 5.05 -3.31
C ILE A 118 -7.52 3.91 -3.29
N ALA A 119 -8.46 3.93 -4.21
CA ALA A 119 -9.46 2.86 -4.32
C ALA A 119 -8.86 1.54 -4.81
N THR A 120 -7.75 1.55 -5.58
CA THR A 120 -7.01 0.32 -5.90
C THR A 120 -6.43 -0.29 -4.64
N ASN A 121 -5.88 0.52 -3.74
CA ASN A 121 -5.36 0.04 -2.46
C ASN A 121 -6.46 -0.61 -1.59
N TRP A 122 -7.69 -0.08 -1.60
CA TRP A 122 -8.81 -0.71 -0.89
C TRP A 122 -9.15 -2.09 -1.47
N LEU A 123 -9.16 -2.21 -2.80
CA LEU A 123 -9.39 -3.49 -3.46
C LEU A 123 -8.28 -4.49 -3.14
N GLU A 124 -7.06 -4.06 -3.22
CA GLU A 124 -5.86 -4.86 -2.94
C GLU A 124 -5.82 -5.35 -1.49
N ASP A 125 -6.16 -4.48 -0.53
CA ASP A 125 -6.30 -4.87 0.88
C ASP A 125 -7.35 -5.98 1.04
N LEU A 126 -8.53 -5.82 0.43
CA LEU A 126 -9.59 -6.84 0.54
C LEU A 126 -9.18 -8.16 -0.09
N ILE A 127 -8.59 -8.16 -1.28
CA ILE A 127 -8.14 -9.39 -1.92
C ILE A 127 -7.09 -10.10 -1.04
N LEU A 128 -6.07 -9.37 -0.59
CA LEU A 128 -4.99 -9.96 0.18
C LEU A 128 -5.45 -10.46 1.55
N HIS A 129 -6.25 -9.67 2.26
CA HIS A 129 -6.64 -9.98 3.63
C HIS A 129 -7.75 -11.03 3.72
N GLU A 130 -8.70 -11.03 2.80
CA GLU A 130 -9.80 -12.00 2.80
C GLU A 130 -9.43 -13.32 2.12
N TYR A 131 -8.71 -13.27 0.99
CA TYR A 131 -8.46 -14.45 0.14
C TYR A 131 -6.99 -14.90 0.12
N GLY A 132 -6.08 -14.09 0.64
CA GLY A 132 -4.68 -14.44 0.83
C GLY A 132 -3.76 -14.17 -0.37
N PRO A 133 -2.47 -14.46 -0.16
CA PRO A 133 -1.42 -14.12 -1.12
C PRO A 133 -1.53 -14.86 -2.46
N ASP A 134 -2.06 -16.08 -2.49
CA ASP A 134 -2.13 -16.86 -3.73
C ASP A 134 -3.13 -16.22 -4.71
N ILE A 135 -4.34 -15.88 -4.25
CA ILE A 135 -5.35 -15.18 -5.08
C ILE A 135 -4.84 -13.81 -5.51
N TYR A 136 -4.19 -13.09 -4.61
CA TYR A 136 -3.58 -11.79 -4.92
C TYR A 136 -2.52 -11.91 -6.03
N ASP A 137 -1.61 -12.88 -5.89
CA ASP A 137 -0.54 -13.12 -6.85
C ASP A 137 -1.08 -13.58 -8.22
N ASP A 138 -2.08 -14.45 -8.25
CA ASP A 138 -2.72 -14.92 -9.47
C ASP A 138 -3.47 -13.78 -10.19
N TRP A 139 -4.07 -12.86 -9.44
CA TRP A 139 -4.75 -11.71 -9.99
C TRP A 139 -3.78 -10.72 -10.67
N PHE A 140 -2.74 -10.23 -9.98
CA PHE A 140 -1.83 -9.27 -10.62
C PHE A 140 -0.98 -9.89 -11.73
N LYS A 141 -0.72 -11.21 -11.68
CA LYS A 141 -0.08 -11.97 -12.77
C LYS A 141 -1.03 -12.29 -13.92
N GLN A 142 -2.29 -11.92 -13.81
CA GLN A 142 -3.32 -12.15 -14.82
C GLN A 142 -3.59 -13.65 -15.10
N ILE A 143 -3.34 -14.53 -14.11
CA ILE A 143 -3.69 -15.93 -14.15
C ILE A 143 -5.20 -16.10 -13.95
N ILE A 144 -5.79 -15.29 -13.07
CA ILE A 144 -7.23 -15.14 -12.89
C ILE A 144 -7.69 -13.75 -13.33
N THR A 145 -8.93 -13.65 -13.78
CA THR A 145 -9.53 -12.41 -14.26
C THR A 145 -10.23 -11.64 -13.14
N SER A 146 -10.62 -10.40 -13.40
CA SER A 146 -11.41 -9.60 -12.46
C SER A 146 -12.86 -10.09 -12.32
N GLN A 147 -13.34 -10.96 -13.24
CA GLN A 147 -14.61 -11.67 -13.11
C GLN A 147 -14.52 -12.90 -12.18
N ASN A 148 -13.31 -13.25 -11.71
CA ASN A 148 -13.15 -14.23 -10.67
C ASN A 148 -13.98 -13.84 -9.43
N ASN A 149 -14.61 -14.82 -8.80
CA ASN A 149 -15.57 -14.59 -7.72
C ASN A 149 -14.97 -13.81 -6.55
N GLU A 150 -13.74 -14.10 -6.14
CA GLU A 150 -13.04 -13.46 -5.04
C GLU A 150 -12.75 -11.98 -5.33
N ILE A 151 -12.36 -11.66 -6.57
CA ILE A 151 -12.10 -10.29 -7.00
C ILE A 151 -13.40 -9.49 -7.07
N THR A 152 -14.44 -10.06 -7.70
CA THR A 152 -15.77 -9.46 -7.79
C THR A 152 -16.35 -9.19 -6.39
N LEU A 153 -16.24 -10.15 -5.46
CA LEU A 153 -16.70 -9.97 -4.08
C LEU A 153 -15.92 -8.89 -3.34
N SER A 154 -14.62 -8.74 -3.59
CA SER A 154 -13.81 -7.65 -3.01
C SER A 154 -14.32 -6.28 -3.46
N ILE A 155 -14.63 -6.11 -4.74
CA ILE A 155 -15.21 -4.86 -5.27
C ILE A 155 -16.59 -4.59 -4.62
N LEU A 156 -17.45 -5.61 -4.52
CA LEU A 156 -18.75 -5.50 -3.87
C LEU A 156 -18.63 -5.15 -2.37
N ASN A 157 -17.60 -5.66 -1.70
CA ASN A 157 -17.35 -5.33 -0.29
C ASN A 157 -16.98 -3.85 -0.10
N ILE A 158 -16.20 -3.25 -1.00
CA ILE A 158 -16.01 -1.80 -1.01
C ILE A 158 -17.37 -1.10 -1.11
N GLY A 159 -18.23 -1.57 -2.00
CA GLY A 159 -19.58 -1.04 -2.20
C GLY A 159 -20.45 -1.03 -0.93
N LYS A 160 -20.30 -2.04 -0.06
CA LYS A 160 -21.03 -2.08 1.23
C LYS A 160 -20.73 -0.87 2.12
N LEU A 161 -19.54 -0.29 1.99
CA LEU A 161 -19.15 0.89 2.75
C LEU A 161 -19.50 2.18 2.02
N ILE A 162 -19.10 2.31 0.76
CA ILE A 162 -19.18 3.59 0.03
C ILE A 162 -20.60 3.95 -0.45
N PHE A 163 -21.50 2.96 -0.58
CA PHE A 163 -22.89 3.19 -0.98
C PHE A 163 -23.86 3.25 0.22
N ASP A 164 -23.38 3.11 1.44
CA ASP A 164 -24.16 3.42 2.62
C ASP A 164 -24.20 4.96 2.80
N GLU A 165 -25.37 5.54 2.63
CA GLU A 165 -25.59 7.00 2.70
C GLU A 165 -25.16 7.61 4.05
N ASN A 166 -25.09 6.78 5.10
CA ASN A 166 -24.71 7.20 6.44
C ASN A 166 -23.23 6.98 6.73
N ALA A 167 -22.52 6.17 5.95
CA ALA A 167 -21.16 5.73 6.30
C ALA A 167 -20.10 6.77 6.00
N VAL A 168 -20.18 7.41 4.83
CA VAL A 168 -19.11 8.25 4.28
C VAL A 168 -19.48 9.74 4.35
N TYR A 169 -18.56 10.53 4.87
CA TYR A 169 -18.72 11.98 4.96
C TYR A 169 -18.97 12.61 3.59
N GLY A 170 -20.15 13.22 3.47
CA GLY A 170 -20.62 13.85 2.24
C GLY A 170 -21.08 12.89 1.14
N GLY A 171 -21.19 11.58 1.45
CA GLY A 171 -21.74 10.55 0.55
C GLY A 171 -20.82 10.15 -0.61
N ASN A 172 -21.25 9.19 -1.43
CA ASN A 172 -20.46 8.60 -2.49
C ASN A 172 -20.01 9.58 -3.59
N GLN A 173 -20.85 10.57 -3.93
CA GLN A 173 -20.51 11.59 -4.94
C GLN A 173 -19.34 12.48 -4.52
N ARG A 174 -19.16 12.65 -3.22
CA ARG A 174 -18.01 13.36 -2.66
C ARG A 174 -16.70 12.60 -2.91
N ILE A 175 -16.72 11.28 -2.77
CA ILE A 175 -15.53 10.40 -2.85
C ILE A 175 -14.68 10.72 -4.09
N ILE A 176 -15.29 10.81 -5.26
CA ILE A 176 -14.59 11.05 -6.55
C ILE A 176 -14.34 12.52 -6.87
N SER A 177 -15.00 13.45 -6.16
CA SER A 177 -15.01 14.88 -6.49
C SER A 177 -14.16 15.74 -5.57
N LYS A 178 -13.71 15.20 -4.44
CA LYS A 178 -12.89 15.91 -3.46
C LYS A 178 -11.50 15.31 -3.37
N GLU A 179 -10.56 16.22 -3.24
CA GLU A 179 -9.14 15.90 -3.18
C GLU A 179 -8.82 15.06 -1.94
N PHE A 180 -8.09 13.94 -2.13
CA PHE A 180 -7.86 12.91 -1.11
C PHE A 180 -7.19 13.43 0.17
N ARG A 181 -6.38 14.49 0.07
CA ARG A 181 -5.72 15.09 1.24
C ARG A 181 -6.69 15.72 2.22
N ASN A 182 -7.92 16.01 1.78
CA ASN A 182 -8.97 16.51 2.67
C ASN A 182 -9.37 15.48 3.73
N ASN A 183 -9.20 14.18 3.47
CA ASN A 183 -9.49 13.12 4.44
C ASN A 183 -8.79 13.38 5.78
N TYR A 184 -7.53 13.78 5.76
CA TYR A 184 -6.71 13.90 6.96
C TYR A 184 -7.00 15.16 7.77
N ARG A 185 -7.46 16.22 7.10
CA ARG A 185 -7.98 17.42 7.77
C ARG A 185 -9.36 17.17 8.35
N ASN A 186 -10.25 16.59 7.54
CA ASN A 186 -11.62 16.28 7.96
C ASN A 186 -11.63 15.29 9.14
N LEU A 187 -10.70 14.33 9.16
CA LEU A 187 -10.56 13.37 10.24
C LEU A 187 -10.35 14.06 11.60
N LEU A 188 -9.52 15.10 11.64
CA LEU A 188 -9.11 15.82 12.86
C LEU A 188 -9.85 17.15 13.06
N ASP A 189 -10.86 17.44 12.26
CA ASP A 189 -11.71 18.61 12.40
C ASP A 189 -12.77 18.37 13.47
N GLU A 190 -12.87 19.23 14.46
CA GLU A 190 -13.82 19.13 15.56
C GLU A 190 -15.27 19.26 15.08
N ASP A 191 -15.50 20.06 14.03
CA ASP A 191 -16.81 20.27 13.41
C ASP A 191 -17.21 19.11 12.48
N ASN A 192 -16.32 18.14 12.27
CA ASN A 192 -16.50 17.03 11.35
C ASN A 192 -16.61 15.71 12.13
N SER A 193 -17.56 14.87 11.74
CA SER A 193 -17.85 13.64 12.47
C SER A 193 -17.08 12.41 12.03
N CYS A 194 -16.39 12.43 10.84
CA CYS A 194 -15.69 11.22 10.43
C CYS A 194 -14.55 10.86 11.41
N VAL A 195 -14.43 9.57 11.66
CA VAL A 195 -13.55 8.98 12.68
C VAL A 195 -12.42 8.20 12.04
N PHE A 196 -12.67 7.61 10.86
CA PHE A 196 -11.76 6.71 10.17
C PHE A 196 -11.38 7.22 8.79
N SER A 197 -10.15 6.90 8.34
CA SER A 197 -9.72 7.03 6.95
C SER A 197 -8.87 5.82 6.56
N TRP A 198 -9.28 5.12 5.50
CA TRP A 198 -8.56 3.96 4.97
C TRP A 198 -7.49 4.42 4.00
N SER A 199 -6.22 4.36 4.42
CA SER A 199 -5.13 4.97 3.70
C SER A 199 -3.76 4.38 4.10
N GLY A 200 -2.70 4.71 3.37
CA GLY A 200 -1.34 4.28 3.66
C GLY A 200 -0.56 5.22 4.60
N HIS A 201 0.70 4.89 4.82
CA HIS A 201 1.67 5.69 5.59
C HIS A 201 1.72 7.16 5.17
N PHE A 202 1.57 7.44 3.86
CA PHE A 202 1.61 8.81 3.32
C PHE A 202 0.59 9.77 3.96
N ALA A 203 -0.48 9.25 4.60
CA ALA A 203 -1.44 10.05 5.35
C ALA A 203 -0.75 10.95 6.40
N SER A 204 0.29 10.43 7.04
CA SER A 204 1.04 11.13 8.07
C SER A 204 1.65 12.48 7.60
N MET A 205 1.89 12.64 6.30
CA MET A 205 2.43 13.87 5.71
C MET A 205 1.38 14.98 5.56
N TYR A 206 0.10 14.66 5.68
CA TYR A 206 -1.01 15.58 5.40
C TYR A 206 -1.82 15.95 6.65
N PHE A 207 -1.54 15.35 7.78
CA PHE A 207 -2.15 15.80 9.03
C PHE A 207 -1.70 17.23 9.38
N PRO A 208 -2.56 18.04 10.02
CA PRO A 208 -2.20 19.38 10.46
C PRO A 208 -0.95 19.35 11.36
N SER A 209 -0.04 20.33 11.19
CA SER A 209 1.26 20.35 11.88
C SER A 209 1.20 20.58 13.38
N ASP A 210 0.05 21.05 13.88
CA ASP A 210 -0.26 21.23 15.30
C ASP A 210 -0.82 19.95 15.95
N LYS A 211 -1.06 18.91 15.16
CA LYS A 211 -1.55 17.62 15.59
C LYS A 211 -0.42 16.59 15.73
N SER A 212 -0.56 15.66 16.66
CA SER A 212 0.49 14.70 16.99
C SER A 212 0.00 13.26 17.11
N TYR A 213 0.86 12.34 16.70
CA TYR A 213 0.64 10.91 16.80
C TYR A 213 0.44 10.47 18.26
N GLU A 214 -0.41 9.48 18.50
CA GLU A 214 -0.88 8.95 19.79
C GLU A 214 -1.78 9.90 20.59
N TYR A 215 -1.77 11.20 20.36
CA TYR A 215 -2.60 12.15 21.09
C TYR A 215 -3.82 12.60 20.29
N ASP A 216 -3.59 12.98 19.02
CA ASP A 216 -4.67 13.45 18.15
C ASP A 216 -5.09 12.39 17.16
N TYR A 217 -4.13 11.61 16.64
CA TYR A 217 -4.38 10.54 15.67
C TYR A 217 -3.51 9.32 15.94
N ASP A 218 -4.03 8.16 15.57
CA ASP A 218 -3.30 6.90 15.54
C ASP A 218 -3.86 6.04 14.39
N PHE A 219 -3.37 4.84 14.23
CA PHE A 219 -3.84 3.90 13.23
C PHE A 219 -3.85 2.48 13.76
N PHE A 220 -4.63 1.63 13.14
CA PHE A 220 -4.48 0.17 13.20
C PHE A 220 -4.32 -0.39 11.80
N LYS A 221 -3.74 -1.58 11.71
CA LYS A 221 -3.59 -2.30 10.46
C LYS A 221 -4.96 -2.78 9.99
N PHE A 222 -5.18 -2.85 8.66
CA PHE A 222 -6.39 -3.42 8.08
C PHE A 222 -6.68 -4.81 8.69
N PRO A 223 -7.89 -5.05 9.22
CA PRO A 223 -8.18 -6.26 9.98
C PRO A 223 -8.40 -7.48 9.08
N SER A 224 -7.90 -8.63 9.54
CA SER A 224 -8.11 -9.92 8.88
C SER A 224 -8.12 -11.05 9.88
N LYS A 225 -9.06 -11.98 9.75
CA LYS A 225 -9.12 -13.21 10.56
C LYS A 225 -8.11 -14.24 10.10
N SER A 226 -7.94 -14.39 8.80
CA SER A 226 -7.13 -15.46 8.18
C SER A 226 -5.70 -15.05 7.92
N ASN A 227 -5.48 -13.82 7.47
CA ASN A 227 -4.17 -13.29 7.07
C ASN A 227 -3.76 -12.13 7.99
N LYS A 228 -3.69 -12.40 9.28
CA LYS A 228 -3.54 -11.38 10.34
C LYS A 228 -2.35 -10.45 10.15
N ASN A 229 -1.25 -10.90 9.56
CA ASN A 229 -0.06 -10.09 9.32
C ASN A 229 0.12 -9.71 7.84
N ALA A 230 -0.90 -9.91 7.01
CA ALA A 230 -0.87 -9.45 5.63
C ALA A 230 -0.75 -7.92 5.55
N MET A 231 -0.08 -7.44 4.51
CA MET A 231 0.11 -6.01 4.26
C MET A 231 0.38 -5.75 2.78
N VAL A 232 -0.38 -4.84 2.21
CA VAL A 232 -0.08 -4.23 0.92
C VAL A 232 0.84 -3.03 1.15
N GLY A 233 1.75 -2.79 0.22
CA GLY A 233 2.59 -1.60 0.25
C GLY A 233 3.30 -1.34 -1.07
N ILE A 234 3.94 -0.21 -1.16
CA ILE A 234 4.81 0.19 -2.26
C ILE A 234 6.24 0.35 -1.76
N GLY A 235 7.15 0.70 -2.65
CA GLY A 235 8.53 0.97 -2.24
C GLY A 235 9.43 1.34 -3.40
N ASP A 236 10.68 1.57 -3.07
CA ASP A 236 11.71 1.96 -4.03
C ASP A 236 12.76 0.84 -4.12
N SER A 237 13.16 0.51 -5.34
CA SER A 237 14.20 -0.47 -5.64
C SER A 237 15.56 0.21 -5.85
N LEU A 238 16.61 -0.28 -5.20
CA LEU A 238 17.98 0.09 -5.48
C LEU A 238 18.52 -0.79 -6.61
N VAL A 239 19.13 -0.18 -7.63
CA VAL A 239 19.64 -0.85 -8.84
C VAL A 239 21.07 -0.42 -9.17
N ILE A 240 21.79 -1.27 -9.93
CA ILE A 240 23.17 -1.04 -10.38
C ILE A 240 23.14 -0.66 -11.85
N LEU A 241 23.55 0.58 -12.17
CA LEU A 241 23.63 1.13 -13.53
C LEU A 241 25.02 0.93 -14.13
N ASN A 242 26.07 1.00 -13.30
CA ASN A 242 27.46 0.83 -13.69
C ASN A 242 28.18 -0.08 -12.70
N GLU A 243 28.72 -1.18 -13.19
CA GLU A 243 29.42 -2.18 -12.38
C GLU A 243 30.90 -1.79 -12.21
N SER A 244 31.22 -1.26 -11.04
CA SER A 244 32.59 -0.99 -10.60
C SER A 244 32.78 -1.47 -9.17
N ASN A 245 34.01 -1.65 -8.72
CA ASN A 245 34.29 -2.03 -7.33
C ASN A 245 33.68 -1.01 -6.33
N LYS A 246 33.68 0.28 -6.69
CA LYS A 246 33.12 1.34 -5.84
C LYS A 246 31.60 1.29 -5.81
N SER A 247 30.95 1.13 -6.96
CA SER A 247 29.48 1.05 -7.01
C SER A 247 28.96 -0.17 -6.24
N ILE A 248 29.64 -1.30 -6.33
CA ILE A 248 29.31 -2.52 -5.59
C ILE A 248 29.50 -2.32 -4.07
N GLU A 249 30.60 -1.69 -3.66
CA GLU A 249 30.84 -1.39 -2.24
C GLU A 249 29.78 -0.44 -1.68
N VAL A 250 29.42 0.62 -2.40
CA VAL A 250 28.35 1.55 -2.02
C VAL A 250 27.01 0.83 -1.98
N PHE A 251 26.70 0.01 -2.99
CA PHE A 251 25.46 -0.77 -3.02
C PHE A 251 25.33 -1.65 -1.76
N ARG A 252 26.37 -2.41 -1.41
CA ARG A 252 26.41 -3.24 -0.19
C ARG A 252 26.18 -2.42 1.08
N SER A 253 26.79 -1.24 1.16
CA SER A 253 26.66 -0.34 2.31
C SER A 253 25.22 0.20 2.44
N LEU A 254 24.53 0.45 1.31
CA LEU A 254 23.15 0.95 1.29
C LEU A 254 22.13 -0.11 1.71
N VAL A 255 22.43 -1.40 1.57
CA VAL A 255 21.53 -2.52 1.91
C VAL A 255 21.95 -3.28 3.17
N ASP A 256 23.00 -2.81 3.86
CA ASP A 256 23.48 -3.37 5.13
C ASP A 256 22.40 -3.22 6.24
N ASP A 257 22.39 -4.17 7.18
CA ASP A 257 21.42 -4.20 8.28
C ASP A 257 21.46 -2.91 9.13
N ASN A 258 22.61 -2.25 9.20
CA ASN A 258 22.80 -1.01 9.94
C ASN A 258 22.68 0.26 9.08
N PHE A 259 22.32 0.13 7.81
CA PHE A 259 22.11 1.30 6.97
C PHE A 259 21.00 2.19 7.52
N GLY A 260 21.19 3.50 7.36
CA GLY A 260 20.16 4.47 7.69
C GLY A 260 19.99 4.79 9.17
N GLN A 261 20.86 4.27 10.08
CA GLN A 261 20.74 4.50 11.53
C GLN A 261 20.67 5.98 11.93
N SER A 262 21.41 6.87 11.24
CA SER A 262 21.34 8.32 11.45
C SER A 262 20.09 8.96 10.83
N TRP A 263 19.43 8.27 9.92
CA TRP A 263 18.18 8.69 9.28
C TRP A 263 16.96 8.30 10.12
N ILE A 264 16.87 7.01 10.48
CA ILE A 264 15.74 6.50 11.28
C ILE A 264 15.68 7.06 12.70
N SER A 265 16.78 7.58 13.23
CA SER A 265 16.82 8.26 14.52
C SER A 265 16.23 9.69 14.48
N LYS A 266 15.92 10.22 13.31
CA LYS A 266 15.26 11.52 13.20
C LYS A 266 13.77 11.42 13.43
N ARG A 267 13.22 12.42 14.13
CA ARG A 267 11.81 12.47 14.49
C ARG A 267 10.86 12.45 13.28
N ASP A 268 11.28 13.00 12.15
CA ASP A 268 10.53 13.13 10.90
C ASP A 268 10.90 12.07 9.86
N SER A 269 11.62 11.03 10.26
CA SER A 269 11.96 9.92 9.36
C SER A 269 10.74 9.12 8.95
N ALA A 270 10.69 8.76 7.66
CA ALA A 270 9.70 7.87 7.07
C ALA A 270 10.38 6.68 6.36
N PHE A 271 11.59 6.32 6.77
CA PHE A 271 12.36 5.23 6.14
C PHE A 271 12.09 3.89 6.82
N ILE A 272 11.44 2.99 6.09
CA ILE A 272 11.29 1.57 6.47
C ILE A 272 12.09 0.75 5.46
N SER A 273 13.09 0.01 5.92
CA SER A 273 13.93 -0.81 5.06
C SER A 273 13.17 -2.00 4.47
N GLY A 274 13.43 -2.32 3.19
CA GLY A 274 13.02 -3.59 2.58
C GLY A 274 13.80 -4.81 3.11
N ASN A 275 14.97 -4.58 3.74
CA ASN A 275 15.72 -5.61 4.46
C ASN A 275 15.04 -5.93 5.79
N LYS A 276 14.45 -7.13 5.92
CA LYS A 276 13.71 -7.57 7.12
C LYS A 276 14.58 -7.72 8.37
N ASN A 277 15.92 -7.76 8.23
CA ASN A 277 16.89 -7.82 9.32
C ASN A 277 17.48 -6.44 9.68
N SER A 278 17.02 -5.36 9.06
CA SER A 278 17.51 -4.01 9.35
C SER A 278 17.42 -3.68 10.84
N ASN A 279 18.46 -3.03 11.37
CA ASN A 279 18.52 -2.64 12.78
C ASN A 279 17.55 -1.47 13.04
N ILE A 280 16.61 -1.63 13.97
CA ILE A 280 15.56 -0.67 14.33
C ILE A 280 15.75 -0.04 15.71
N GLU A 281 16.83 -0.36 16.43
CA GLU A 281 17.05 0.10 17.82
C GLU A 281 17.05 1.62 17.97
N LYS A 282 17.39 2.36 16.91
CA LYS A 282 17.46 3.82 16.92
C LYS A 282 16.18 4.51 16.42
N ILE A 283 15.11 3.79 16.18
CA ILE A 283 13.83 4.42 15.80
C ILE A 283 13.21 5.06 17.04
N GLU A 284 13.28 6.39 17.13
CA GLU A 284 12.69 7.17 18.21
C GLU A 284 11.22 7.57 17.90
N ASN A 285 10.86 7.68 16.63
CA ASN A 285 9.51 7.97 16.19
C ASN A 285 8.62 6.73 16.40
N LYS A 286 7.70 6.81 17.36
CA LYS A 286 6.82 5.69 17.72
C LYS A 286 5.91 5.24 16.58
N MET A 287 5.42 6.17 15.75
CA MET A 287 4.64 5.85 14.56
C MET A 287 5.46 5.03 13.59
N LEU A 288 6.66 5.49 13.24
CA LEU A 288 7.58 4.77 12.36
C LEU A 288 7.96 3.39 12.93
N LEU A 289 8.17 3.29 14.24
CA LEU A 289 8.47 2.01 14.90
C LEU A 289 7.30 1.04 14.76
N LYS A 290 6.07 1.48 15.03
CA LYS A 290 4.85 0.67 14.89
C LYS A 290 4.68 0.17 13.45
N GLU A 291 4.81 1.05 12.46
CA GLU A 291 4.75 0.68 11.04
C GLU A 291 5.87 -0.28 10.64
N THR A 292 7.11 -0.02 11.07
CA THR A 292 8.26 -0.89 10.78
C THR A 292 8.05 -2.31 11.33
N LEU A 293 7.49 -2.43 12.53
CA LEU A 293 7.19 -3.74 13.13
C LEU A 293 6.09 -4.48 12.36
N LEU A 294 5.05 -3.78 11.90
CA LEU A 294 4.00 -4.37 11.07
C LEU A 294 4.55 -4.86 9.72
N VAL A 295 5.32 -4.03 9.02
CA VAL A 295 5.99 -4.41 7.77
C VAL A 295 6.91 -5.60 7.97
N ARG A 296 7.75 -5.59 9.02
CA ARG A 296 8.67 -6.69 9.32
C ARG A 296 7.94 -8.00 9.59
N ASN A 297 6.84 -7.98 10.33
CA ASN A 297 6.03 -9.17 10.58
C ASN A 297 5.48 -9.73 9.26
N ALA A 298 4.93 -8.86 8.39
CA ALA A 298 4.46 -9.27 7.07
C ALA A 298 5.57 -9.86 6.19
N LEU A 299 6.76 -9.28 6.20
CA LEU A 299 7.92 -9.80 5.45
C LEU A 299 8.39 -11.16 5.97
N ASN A 300 8.46 -11.35 7.28
CA ASN A 300 8.91 -12.59 7.90
C ASN A 300 7.95 -13.75 7.65
N GLU A 301 6.65 -13.47 7.60
CA GLU A 301 5.62 -14.47 7.31
C GLU A 301 5.36 -14.66 5.81
N GLY A 302 6.04 -13.89 4.94
CA GLY A 302 5.82 -13.93 3.49
C GLY A 302 4.45 -13.38 3.06
N LEU A 303 3.84 -12.53 3.89
CA LEU A 303 2.50 -11.94 3.69
C LEU A 303 2.54 -10.47 3.26
N PHE A 304 3.72 -9.88 3.08
CA PHE A 304 3.83 -8.58 2.42
C PHE A 304 3.64 -8.76 0.91
N ARG A 305 2.78 -7.93 0.31
CA ARG A 305 2.61 -7.84 -1.13
C ARG A 305 2.82 -6.41 -1.62
N TYR A 306 3.53 -6.30 -2.73
CA TYR A 306 3.64 -5.03 -3.42
C TYR A 306 2.30 -4.70 -4.09
N ASP A 307 1.95 -3.43 -4.15
CA ASP A 307 0.77 -2.88 -4.81
C ASP A 307 0.58 -3.51 -6.21
N ALA A 308 -0.53 -4.20 -6.42
CA ALA A 308 -0.78 -4.96 -7.63
C ALA A 308 -0.90 -4.05 -8.86
N SER A 309 -1.49 -2.87 -8.70
CA SER A 309 -1.65 -1.89 -9.77
C SER A 309 -0.31 -1.41 -10.32
N GLU A 310 0.73 -1.35 -9.49
CA GLU A 310 2.09 -1.00 -9.87
C GLU A 310 2.89 -2.18 -10.48
N LEU A 311 2.47 -3.43 -10.22
CA LEU A 311 3.07 -4.64 -10.79
C LEU A 311 2.47 -5.04 -12.13
N MET A 312 1.22 -4.64 -12.40
CA MET A 312 0.55 -4.87 -13.67
C MET A 312 1.17 -4.02 -14.78
N GLU A 313 0.96 -4.40 -16.04
CA GLU A 313 1.26 -3.51 -17.15
C GLU A 313 0.57 -2.16 -16.93
N ARG A 314 1.28 -1.06 -17.19
CA ARG A 314 0.78 0.31 -16.93
C ARG A 314 -0.63 0.55 -17.45
N ARG A 315 -0.92 0.05 -18.65
CA ARG A 315 -2.25 0.18 -19.27
C ARG A 315 -3.35 -0.48 -18.44
N ILE A 316 -3.04 -1.57 -17.76
CA ILE A 316 -4.01 -2.33 -16.93
C ILE A 316 -4.08 -1.69 -15.54
N GLY A 317 -2.96 -1.60 -14.83
CA GLY A 317 -2.93 -1.13 -13.45
C GLY A 317 -3.23 0.37 -13.32
N ALA A 318 -2.55 1.23 -14.08
CA ALA A 318 -2.69 2.66 -13.93
C ALA A 318 -3.87 3.27 -14.72
N ASP A 319 -4.24 2.69 -15.87
CA ASP A 319 -5.29 3.30 -16.69
C ASP A 319 -6.65 2.62 -16.49
N HIS A 320 -6.73 1.28 -16.63
CA HIS A 320 -8.01 0.58 -16.61
C HIS A 320 -8.54 0.31 -15.22
N LEU A 321 -7.71 -0.15 -14.29
CA LEU A 321 -8.12 -0.46 -12.93
C LEU A 321 -8.63 0.81 -12.20
N LEU A 322 -7.89 1.92 -12.32
CA LEU A 322 -8.31 3.19 -11.75
C LEU A 322 -9.64 3.67 -12.34
N TYR A 323 -9.76 3.58 -13.68
CA TYR A 323 -10.99 4.00 -14.37
C TYR A 323 -12.19 3.14 -13.97
N ALA A 324 -12.03 1.83 -13.92
CA ALA A 324 -13.10 0.90 -13.57
C ALA A 324 -13.60 1.11 -12.12
N LEU A 325 -12.69 1.28 -11.16
CA LEU A 325 -13.08 1.58 -9.77
C LEU A 325 -13.76 2.96 -9.65
N LYS A 326 -13.22 3.97 -10.32
CA LYS A 326 -13.89 5.28 -10.38
C LYS A 326 -15.30 5.19 -10.98
N LYS A 327 -15.46 4.40 -12.05
CA LYS A 327 -16.77 4.13 -12.67
C LYS A 327 -17.70 3.42 -11.68
N TYR A 328 -17.22 2.39 -11.00
CA TYR A 328 -17.95 1.67 -9.96
C TYR A 328 -18.47 2.60 -8.86
N ILE A 329 -17.59 3.42 -8.29
CA ILE A 329 -17.93 4.40 -7.25
C ILE A 329 -18.98 5.42 -7.75
N SER A 330 -18.90 5.80 -9.03
CA SER A 330 -19.79 6.81 -9.61
C SER A 330 -21.18 6.29 -9.95
N LEU A 331 -21.29 5.05 -10.42
CA LEU A 331 -22.51 4.49 -10.99
C LEU A 331 -23.32 3.65 -10.00
N GLY A 332 -22.65 2.95 -9.07
CA GLY A 332 -23.32 2.10 -8.09
C GLY A 332 -23.01 0.62 -8.23
N SER A 333 -23.40 -0.16 -7.24
CA SER A 333 -23.10 -1.60 -7.14
C SER A 333 -23.78 -2.46 -8.22
N GLU A 334 -24.85 -1.99 -8.81
CA GLU A 334 -25.57 -2.66 -9.92
C GLU A 334 -24.73 -2.77 -11.19
N PHE A 335 -23.71 -1.93 -11.35
CA PHE A 335 -22.81 -1.94 -12.52
C PHE A 335 -21.58 -2.86 -12.36
N ILE A 336 -21.56 -3.71 -11.34
CA ILE A 336 -20.39 -4.57 -11.05
C ILE A 336 -19.95 -5.44 -12.25
N ASN A 337 -20.92 -6.02 -12.98
CA ASN A 337 -20.61 -6.87 -14.14
C ASN A 337 -19.94 -6.06 -15.26
N GLU A 338 -20.44 -4.86 -15.55
CA GLU A 338 -19.84 -3.97 -16.57
C GLU A 338 -18.41 -3.54 -16.15
N VAL A 339 -18.19 -3.32 -14.87
CA VAL A 339 -16.89 -2.92 -14.33
C VAL A 339 -15.88 -4.06 -14.43
N THR A 340 -16.26 -5.28 -14.05
CA THR A 340 -15.37 -6.46 -14.14
C THR A 340 -15.12 -6.86 -15.59
N GLU A 341 -16.12 -6.80 -16.48
CA GLU A 341 -15.94 -7.00 -17.92
C GLU A 341 -14.99 -5.96 -18.54
N GLU A 342 -15.09 -4.70 -18.13
CA GLU A 342 -14.18 -3.65 -18.60
C GLU A 342 -12.75 -3.87 -18.14
N LEU A 343 -12.56 -4.32 -16.89
CA LEU A 343 -11.24 -4.71 -16.37
C LEU A 343 -10.62 -5.83 -17.21
N ASP A 344 -11.43 -6.83 -17.61
CA ASP A 344 -10.96 -8.00 -18.35
C ASP A 344 -10.91 -7.81 -19.87
N SER A 345 -11.68 -6.86 -20.42
CA SER A 345 -11.87 -6.68 -21.88
C SER A 345 -10.58 -6.27 -22.64
N LYS A 346 -9.49 -6.07 -21.93
CA LYS A 346 -8.24 -5.50 -22.46
C LYS A 346 -7.00 -6.37 -22.20
N TYR A 347 -7.25 -7.60 -21.73
CA TYR A 347 -6.24 -8.67 -21.71
C TYR A 347 -5.98 -9.25 -23.10
#